data_80342be355f08a0e2403dffd9961a5d5
#
_entry.id   80342be355f08a0e2403dffd9961a5d5
#
_cell.length_a   1.000
_cell.length_b   1.000
_cell.length_c   1.000
_cell.angle_alpha   90.00
_cell.angle_beta   90.00
_cell.angle_gamma   90.00
#
_symmetry.space_group_name_H-M   'P 1'
#
loop_
_entity.id
_entity.type
_entity.pdbx_description
1 polymer ?
#
loop_
_entity_poly.entity_id
_entity_poly.type
_entity_poly.pdbx_seq_one_letter_code
_entity_poly.pdbx_strand_id
1 'polypeptide(L)'
;MDYYDYPNINLVPKTCVVDSRSNCNTDIKLGKYIFKLPVVPANMECIIDEAIATSLAKNGYFYIHHRFNIDTLAFARHMKDLNLPISISLGVNDDAYELIDVLISNNLMPDFVTIDIAHGHSIKMKKILEFLKEKPNRPFIIAGNVSTAEGVKDLEAWGADAIKVGIGPGAACTTYVATGFGSRGIQASIVNLCSKAKVNPNTLIVADGGIKEPGDIAKSLALGADLVMIGGMFSGLKDSPGNTVTGTDGRIYKEFWGSASAFQSGKKHRIEGTKKLVLMKQHGFLEEMAYLTECLQSAISYGGGYTLACLKSVTVITKVNSSA
;
A
#
# COMPACT_ATOMS: atom_id res chain seq x y z
N MET A 1 -18.73 -12.56 -16.48
CA MET A 1 -18.46 -11.82 -15.22
C MET A 1 -17.85 -10.50 -15.65
N ASP A 2 -18.54 -9.38 -15.41
CA ASP A 2 -18.06 -8.08 -15.84
C ASP A 2 -17.02 -7.59 -14.86
N TYR A 3 -15.81 -7.25 -15.36
CA TYR A 3 -14.74 -6.69 -14.57
C TYR A 3 -14.79 -5.17 -14.62
N TYR A 4 -14.51 -4.51 -13.51
CA TYR A 4 -14.58 -3.05 -13.35
C TYR A 4 -13.41 -2.51 -12.52
N ASP A 5 -13.13 -1.23 -12.71
CA ASP A 5 -12.17 -0.49 -11.90
C ASP A 5 -12.88 0.60 -11.07
N TYR A 6 -12.18 1.29 -10.17
CA TYR A 6 -12.73 2.29 -9.26
C TYR A 6 -13.59 3.37 -9.94
N PRO A 7 -13.23 3.94 -11.12
CA PRO A 7 -14.09 4.89 -11.80
C PRO A 7 -15.42 4.32 -12.28
N ASN A 8 -15.52 2.99 -12.42
CA ASN A 8 -16.71 2.32 -12.94
C ASN A 8 -17.74 1.97 -11.85
N ILE A 9 -17.47 2.28 -10.58
CA ILE A 9 -18.35 1.96 -9.46
C ILE A 9 -18.69 3.17 -8.64
N ASN A 10 -19.86 3.13 -8.00
CA ASN A 10 -20.28 4.05 -6.95
C ASN A 10 -20.74 3.27 -5.71
N LEU A 11 -20.60 3.89 -4.53
CA LEU A 11 -21.18 3.40 -3.29
C LEU A 11 -22.56 4.03 -3.10
N VAL A 12 -23.55 3.22 -2.66
CA VAL A 12 -24.91 3.71 -2.38
C VAL A 12 -24.95 4.18 -0.93
N PRO A 13 -25.32 5.44 -0.67
CA PRO A 13 -25.37 5.96 0.69
C PRO A 13 -26.48 5.30 1.50
N LYS A 14 -26.25 5.20 2.81
CA LYS A 14 -27.23 4.80 3.81
C LYS A 14 -27.67 6.00 4.65
N THR A 15 -28.67 5.80 5.50
CA THR A 15 -29.07 6.81 6.50
C THR A 15 -27.86 7.18 7.36
N CYS A 16 -27.54 8.46 7.42
CA CYS A 16 -26.49 8.97 8.30
C CYS A 16 -26.98 8.91 9.76
N VAL A 17 -26.15 8.32 10.64
CA VAL A 17 -26.49 8.15 12.07
C VAL A 17 -25.53 8.94 12.98
N VAL A 18 -24.61 9.71 12.40
CA VAL A 18 -23.61 10.49 13.15
C VAL A 18 -24.00 11.97 13.17
N ASP A 19 -23.81 12.62 14.30
CA ASP A 19 -24.07 14.06 14.45
C ASP A 19 -22.98 14.90 13.78
N SER A 20 -21.74 14.41 13.82
CA SER A 20 -20.59 15.04 13.15
C SER A 20 -19.71 13.97 12.51
N ARG A 21 -19.21 14.25 11.30
CA ARG A 21 -18.26 13.38 10.59
C ARG A 21 -16.97 13.17 11.39
N SER A 22 -16.55 14.16 12.18
CA SER A 22 -15.38 14.07 13.07
C SER A 22 -15.52 12.98 14.15
N ASN A 23 -16.74 12.49 14.41
CA ASN A 23 -17.00 11.38 15.33
C ASN A 23 -16.76 10.00 14.68
N CYS A 24 -16.49 9.96 13.36
CA CYS A 24 -16.19 8.72 12.68
C CYS A 24 -14.76 8.30 12.93
N ASN A 25 -14.55 7.04 13.32
CA ASN A 25 -13.25 6.46 13.59
C ASN A 25 -12.69 5.79 12.32
N THR A 26 -11.50 6.22 11.91
CA THR A 26 -10.76 5.68 10.76
C THR A 26 -9.65 4.72 11.15
N ASP A 27 -9.52 4.36 12.43
CA ASP A 27 -8.43 3.54 12.93
C ASP A 27 -8.43 2.14 12.32
N ILE A 28 -7.21 1.64 12.10
CA ILE A 28 -6.95 0.25 11.69
C ILE A 28 -6.00 -0.42 12.68
N LYS A 29 -6.28 -1.68 13.00
CA LYS A 29 -5.38 -2.52 13.81
C LYS A 29 -4.51 -3.39 12.90
N LEU A 30 -3.19 -3.28 13.03
CA LEU A 30 -2.19 -4.13 12.38
C LEU A 30 -1.33 -4.80 13.46
N GLY A 31 -1.48 -6.11 13.61
CA GLY A 31 -0.83 -6.84 14.72
C GLY A 31 -1.22 -6.28 16.08
N LYS A 32 -0.22 -5.85 16.86
CA LYS A 32 -0.41 -5.23 18.19
C LYS A 32 -0.64 -3.72 18.16
N TYR A 33 -0.47 -3.07 16.99
CA TYR A 33 -0.55 -1.61 16.83
C TYR A 33 -1.90 -1.15 16.29
N ILE A 34 -2.27 0.08 16.63
CA ILE A 34 -3.42 0.80 16.06
C ILE A 34 -2.89 2.03 15.34
N PHE A 35 -3.29 2.21 14.08
CA PHE A 35 -2.94 3.35 13.25
C PHE A 35 -4.19 4.15 12.87
N LYS A 36 -4.06 5.47 12.75
CA LYS A 36 -5.17 6.41 12.57
C LYS A 36 -5.91 6.29 11.23
N LEU A 37 -5.28 5.69 10.22
CA LEU A 37 -5.84 5.68 8.87
C LEU A 37 -5.45 4.37 8.14
N PRO A 38 -6.37 3.70 7.42
CA PRO A 38 -6.08 2.49 6.63
C PRO A 38 -5.43 2.84 5.29
N VAL A 39 -4.45 3.74 5.31
CA VAL A 39 -3.68 4.17 4.14
C VAL A 39 -2.20 4.10 4.45
N VAL A 40 -1.43 3.54 3.53
CA VAL A 40 0.03 3.50 3.59
C VAL A 40 0.63 4.09 2.31
N PRO A 41 1.58 5.04 2.41
CA PRO A 41 2.36 5.47 1.25
C PRO A 41 3.15 4.28 0.68
N ALA A 42 3.22 4.20 -0.64
CA ALA A 42 3.95 3.13 -1.31
C ALA A 42 5.44 3.17 -0.93
N ASN A 43 6.02 2.00 -0.66
CA ASN A 43 7.41 1.82 -0.24
C ASN A 43 8.40 2.00 -1.42
N MET A 44 8.37 3.19 -2.00
CA MET A 44 9.20 3.60 -3.15
C MET A 44 10.15 4.72 -2.72
N GLU A 45 11.40 4.69 -3.20
CA GLU A 45 12.43 5.68 -2.87
C GLU A 45 12.01 7.13 -3.17
N CYS A 46 11.17 7.33 -4.19
CA CYS A 46 10.63 8.65 -4.55
C CYS A 46 9.39 9.07 -3.74
N ILE A 47 8.88 8.22 -2.84
CA ILE A 47 7.68 8.48 -2.05
C ILE A 47 8.01 8.62 -0.56
N ILE A 48 8.86 7.76 -0.03
CA ILE A 48 9.13 7.69 1.41
C ILE A 48 10.64 7.58 1.65
N ASP A 49 11.13 8.34 2.60
CA ASP A 49 12.46 8.26 3.18
C ASP A 49 12.39 8.08 4.69
N GLU A 50 13.54 8.09 5.37
CA GLU A 50 13.62 7.96 6.83
C GLU A 50 12.92 9.11 7.56
N ALA A 51 13.00 10.34 7.05
CA ALA A 51 12.38 11.51 7.67
C ALA A 51 10.85 11.40 7.63
N ILE A 52 10.28 11.04 6.48
CA ILE A 52 8.84 10.84 6.30
C ILE A 52 8.37 9.63 7.12
N ALA A 53 9.09 8.50 7.08
CA ALA A 53 8.78 7.31 7.84
C ALA A 53 8.69 7.63 9.35
N THR A 54 9.70 8.34 9.88
CA THR A 54 9.74 8.79 11.27
C THR A 54 8.60 9.74 11.60
N SER A 55 8.30 10.69 10.71
CA SER A 55 7.20 11.65 10.88
C SER A 55 5.85 10.96 10.91
N LEU A 56 5.58 10.04 9.99
CA LEU A 56 4.34 9.25 9.95
C LEU A 56 4.17 8.42 11.23
N ALA A 57 5.21 7.70 11.65
CA ALA A 57 5.18 6.88 12.86
C ALA A 57 4.89 7.71 14.12
N LYS A 58 5.56 8.86 14.29
CA LYS A 58 5.33 9.79 15.42
C LYS A 58 3.90 10.32 15.47
N ASN A 59 3.24 10.43 14.33
CA ASN A 59 1.87 10.93 14.22
C ASN A 59 0.81 9.82 14.21
N GLY A 60 1.21 8.55 14.40
CA GLY A 60 0.30 7.41 14.51
C GLY A 60 -0.21 6.91 13.16
N TYR A 61 0.50 7.17 12.07
CA TYR A 61 0.21 6.62 10.75
C TYR A 61 1.13 5.45 10.43
N PHE A 62 0.60 4.46 9.71
CA PHE A 62 1.38 3.33 9.23
C PHE A 62 2.28 3.74 8.07
N TYR A 63 3.46 3.17 8.03
CA TYR A 63 4.44 3.35 6.97
C TYR A 63 5.13 2.03 6.66
N ILE A 64 5.73 1.92 5.47
CA ILE A 64 6.64 0.85 5.08
C ILE A 64 7.88 1.52 4.47
N HIS A 65 9.04 1.37 5.12
CA HIS A 65 10.27 1.93 4.56
C HIS A 65 10.71 1.11 3.33
N HIS A 66 11.17 1.79 2.27
CA HIS A 66 11.65 1.12 1.08
C HIS A 66 12.98 0.40 1.32
N ARG A 67 13.41 -0.46 0.39
CA ARG A 67 14.62 -1.30 0.50
C ARG A 67 15.76 -0.89 -0.44
N PHE A 68 15.69 0.27 -1.08
CA PHE A 68 16.63 0.69 -2.11
C PHE A 68 17.63 1.71 -1.53
N ASN A 69 18.94 1.46 -1.74
CA ASN A 69 20.04 2.40 -1.39
C ASN A 69 19.99 2.93 0.06
N ILE A 70 19.63 2.08 1.02
CA ILE A 70 19.50 2.46 2.43
C ILE A 70 20.31 1.53 3.34
N ASP A 71 20.71 2.05 4.50
CA ASP A 71 21.19 1.27 5.64
C ASP A 71 20.00 0.89 6.54
N THR A 72 19.41 -0.28 6.25
CA THR A 72 18.24 -0.78 7.01
C THR A 72 18.57 -1.01 8.49
N LEU A 73 19.82 -1.40 8.83
CA LEU A 73 20.24 -1.60 10.22
C LEU A 73 20.28 -0.28 10.99
N ALA A 74 20.87 0.76 10.38
CA ALA A 74 20.89 2.10 10.96
C ALA A 74 19.46 2.65 11.14
N PHE A 75 18.59 2.51 10.11
CA PHE A 75 17.19 2.89 10.18
C PHE A 75 16.45 2.17 11.32
N ALA A 76 16.58 0.84 11.41
CA ALA A 76 15.92 0.06 12.46
C ALA A 76 16.38 0.48 13.87
N ARG A 77 17.67 0.79 14.04
CA ARG A 77 18.23 1.31 15.30
C ARG A 77 17.64 2.68 15.62
N HIS A 78 17.60 3.60 14.66
CA HIS A 78 17.00 4.92 14.82
C HIS A 78 15.54 4.84 15.29
N MET A 79 14.73 4.00 14.64
CA MET A 79 13.32 3.82 15.02
C MET A 79 13.17 3.22 16.43
N LYS A 80 14.01 2.24 16.77
CA LYS A 80 14.04 1.67 18.12
C LYS A 80 14.39 2.70 19.19
N ASP A 81 15.42 3.52 18.96
CA ASP A 81 15.86 4.57 19.90
C ASP A 81 14.77 5.62 20.13
N LEU A 82 13.91 5.86 19.14
CA LEU A 82 12.73 6.71 19.24
C LEU A 82 11.50 5.99 19.85
N ASN A 83 11.60 4.71 20.18
CA ASN A 83 10.51 3.86 20.64
C ASN A 83 9.31 3.84 19.65
N LEU A 84 9.61 3.82 18.34
CA LEU A 84 8.65 3.76 17.24
C LEU A 84 8.65 2.37 16.61
N PRO A 85 7.53 1.93 15.99
CA PRO A 85 7.49 0.65 15.30
C PRO A 85 8.48 0.60 14.14
N ILE A 86 9.21 -0.51 14.02
CA ILE A 86 10.15 -0.76 12.92
C ILE A 86 9.38 -1.46 11.79
N SER A 87 9.22 -0.79 10.64
CA SER A 87 8.55 -1.34 9.46
C SER A 87 9.45 -1.20 8.24
N ILE A 88 9.87 -2.34 7.68
CA ILE A 88 10.80 -2.42 6.54
C ILE A 88 10.22 -3.22 5.38
N SER A 89 10.80 -3.07 4.19
CA SER A 89 10.50 -3.92 3.05
C SER A 89 11.73 -4.72 2.61
N LEU A 90 11.50 -5.92 2.08
CA LEU A 90 12.50 -6.88 1.61
C LEU A 90 12.14 -7.42 0.23
N GLY A 91 13.16 -7.92 -0.47
CA GLY A 91 12.99 -8.80 -1.62
C GLY A 91 12.88 -10.28 -1.20
N VAL A 92 13.23 -11.18 -2.13
CA VAL A 92 13.16 -12.65 -1.94
C VAL A 92 14.48 -13.35 -2.24
N ASN A 93 15.59 -12.62 -2.34
CA ASN A 93 16.91 -13.16 -2.60
C ASN A 93 17.68 -13.34 -1.27
N ASP A 94 18.88 -13.88 -1.36
CA ASP A 94 19.68 -14.29 -0.20
C ASP A 94 20.01 -13.11 0.74
N ASP A 95 20.21 -11.91 0.19
CA ASP A 95 20.41 -10.66 0.94
C ASP A 95 19.29 -10.34 1.93
N ALA A 96 18.05 -10.76 1.63
CA ALA A 96 16.92 -10.58 2.55
C ALA A 96 17.00 -11.48 3.80
N TYR A 97 17.47 -12.70 3.64
CA TYR A 97 17.66 -13.65 4.75
C TYR A 97 18.81 -13.18 5.66
N GLU A 98 19.94 -12.81 5.05
CA GLU A 98 21.11 -12.28 5.76
C GLU A 98 20.74 -11.02 6.58
N LEU A 99 20.00 -10.10 5.98
CA LEU A 99 19.59 -8.88 6.67
C LEU A 99 18.69 -9.17 7.89
N ILE A 100 17.75 -10.11 7.78
CA ILE A 100 16.90 -10.51 8.92
C ILE A 100 17.77 -11.11 10.04
N ASP A 101 18.71 -11.98 9.73
CA ASP A 101 19.59 -12.58 10.73
C ASP A 101 20.50 -11.53 11.39
N VAL A 102 20.99 -10.53 10.63
CA VAL A 102 21.72 -9.37 11.16
C VAL A 102 20.85 -8.51 12.08
N LEU A 103 19.61 -8.22 11.70
CA LEU A 103 18.68 -7.46 12.55
C LEU A 103 18.37 -8.19 13.86
N ILE A 104 18.14 -9.51 13.80
CA ILE A 104 17.91 -10.34 15.00
C ILE A 104 19.13 -10.33 15.92
N SER A 105 20.34 -10.53 15.39
CA SER A 105 21.57 -10.57 16.17
C SER A 105 21.90 -9.23 16.84
N ASN A 106 21.38 -8.12 16.29
CA ASN A 106 21.46 -6.78 16.87
C ASN A 106 20.26 -6.43 17.77
N ASN A 107 19.37 -7.37 18.05
CA ASN A 107 18.13 -7.14 18.81
C ASN A 107 17.24 -6.04 18.19
N LEU A 108 17.15 -6.02 16.86
CA LEU A 108 16.39 -5.06 16.05
C LEU A 108 15.32 -5.77 15.18
N MET A 109 14.73 -6.85 15.67
CA MET A 109 13.66 -7.54 14.93
C MET A 109 12.56 -6.54 14.58
N PRO A 110 12.20 -6.39 13.29
CA PRO A 110 11.14 -5.47 12.89
C PRO A 110 9.77 -5.87 13.46
N ASP A 111 8.92 -4.89 13.70
CA ASP A 111 7.50 -5.14 14.02
C ASP A 111 6.72 -5.55 12.77
N PHE A 112 7.10 -4.98 11.60
CA PHE A 112 6.49 -5.24 10.31
C PHE A 112 7.56 -5.54 9.26
N VAL A 113 7.34 -6.61 8.49
CA VAL A 113 8.17 -6.94 7.32
C VAL A 113 7.28 -7.07 6.10
N THR A 114 7.54 -6.25 5.09
CA THR A 114 6.85 -6.31 3.80
C THR A 114 7.73 -6.99 2.76
N ILE A 115 7.30 -8.15 2.26
CA ILE A 115 7.97 -8.83 1.13
C ILE A 115 7.29 -8.35 -0.15
N ASP A 116 8.04 -7.56 -0.93
CA ASP A 116 7.50 -6.82 -2.07
C ASP A 116 8.27 -7.12 -3.37
N ILE A 117 7.60 -7.89 -4.24
CA ILE A 117 8.08 -8.22 -5.60
C ILE A 117 6.93 -8.13 -6.61
N ALA A 118 7.25 -7.93 -7.88
CA ALA A 118 6.25 -7.71 -8.94
C ALA A 118 5.26 -8.88 -9.09
N HIS A 119 5.73 -10.12 -8.94
CA HIS A 119 4.90 -11.34 -8.95
C HIS A 119 5.12 -12.14 -7.67
N GLY A 120 4.28 -11.87 -6.67
CA GLY A 120 4.39 -12.45 -5.32
C GLY A 120 4.00 -13.92 -5.22
N HIS A 121 3.18 -14.44 -6.12
CA HIS A 121 2.83 -15.86 -6.13
C HIS A 121 3.96 -16.71 -6.73
N SER A 122 5.02 -16.95 -5.95
CA SER A 122 6.24 -17.60 -6.40
C SER A 122 6.89 -18.49 -5.34
N ILE A 123 7.69 -19.45 -5.78
CA ILE A 123 8.44 -20.36 -4.88
C ILE A 123 9.41 -19.60 -3.98
N LYS A 124 10.03 -18.51 -4.46
CA LYS A 124 10.90 -17.68 -3.63
C LYS A 124 10.12 -16.97 -2.53
N MET A 125 8.92 -16.47 -2.83
CA MET A 125 8.01 -15.90 -1.83
C MET A 125 7.66 -16.92 -0.75
N LYS A 126 7.28 -18.14 -1.15
CA LYS A 126 7.00 -19.22 -0.20
C LYS A 126 8.14 -19.42 0.78
N LYS A 127 9.37 -19.58 0.28
CA LYS A 127 10.56 -19.85 1.11
C LYS A 127 10.81 -18.75 2.14
N ILE A 128 10.73 -17.49 1.76
CA ILE A 128 11.00 -16.39 2.70
C ILE A 128 9.86 -16.21 3.71
N LEU A 129 8.60 -16.47 3.33
CA LEU A 129 7.47 -16.45 4.26
C LEU A 129 7.58 -17.54 5.32
N GLU A 130 7.89 -18.77 4.90
CA GLU A 130 8.14 -19.91 5.82
C GLU A 130 9.33 -19.60 6.74
N PHE A 131 10.42 -19.04 6.24
CA PHE A 131 11.57 -18.62 7.04
C PHE A 131 11.20 -17.56 8.10
N LEU A 132 10.44 -16.52 7.74
CA LEU A 132 10.01 -15.48 8.67
C LEU A 132 9.02 -15.99 9.71
N LYS A 133 8.13 -16.91 9.32
CA LYS A 133 7.12 -17.51 10.18
C LYS A 133 7.75 -18.26 11.38
N GLU A 134 8.93 -18.85 11.19
CA GLU A 134 9.63 -19.65 12.20
C GLU A 134 10.51 -18.80 13.13
N LYS A 135 10.66 -17.50 12.87
CA LYS A 135 11.54 -16.64 13.68
C LYS A 135 10.94 -16.35 15.08
N PRO A 136 11.76 -16.33 16.13
CA PRO A 136 11.32 -15.88 17.45
C PRO A 136 10.86 -14.41 17.36
N ASN A 137 9.79 -14.06 18.08
CA ASN A 137 9.16 -12.72 17.99
C ASN A 137 8.81 -12.33 16.55
N ARG A 138 8.23 -13.25 15.82
CA ARG A 138 7.80 -13.12 14.44
C ARG A 138 7.17 -11.75 14.15
N PRO A 139 7.60 -11.03 13.08
CA PRO A 139 6.98 -9.78 12.69
C PRO A 139 5.57 -9.98 12.15
N PHE A 140 4.80 -8.90 12.04
CA PHE A 140 3.62 -8.88 11.19
C PHE A 140 4.07 -8.87 9.72
N ILE A 141 3.69 -9.88 8.94
CA ILE A 141 4.21 -10.11 7.59
C ILE A 141 3.18 -9.64 6.55
N ILE A 142 3.59 -8.70 5.71
CA ILE A 142 2.84 -8.23 4.53
C ILE A 142 3.53 -8.83 3.30
N ALA A 143 2.79 -9.49 2.41
CA ALA A 143 3.39 -10.14 1.23
C ALA A 143 2.65 -9.79 -0.05
N GLY A 144 3.38 -9.64 -1.15
CA GLY A 144 2.79 -9.41 -2.47
C GLY A 144 3.83 -9.09 -3.57
N ASN A 145 3.34 -8.80 -4.80
CA ASN A 145 1.94 -8.58 -5.11
C ASN A 145 1.30 -9.81 -5.77
N VAL A 146 0.01 -9.99 -5.54
CA VAL A 146 -0.82 -11.00 -6.23
C VAL A 146 -2.06 -10.36 -6.86
N SER A 147 -2.70 -11.07 -7.81
CA SER A 147 -3.93 -10.63 -8.45
C SER A 147 -4.93 -11.79 -8.66
N THR A 148 -4.79 -12.86 -7.88
CA THR A 148 -5.64 -14.06 -8.00
C THR A 148 -6.09 -14.57 -6.64
N ALA A 149 -7.24 -15.24 -6.60
CA ALA A 149 -7.77 -15.91 -5.42
C ALA A 149 -6.82 -17.00 -4.89
N GLU A 150 -6.18 -17.75 -5.79
CA GLU A 150 -5.20 -18.78 -5.48
C GLU A 150 -3.97 -18.18 -4.80
N GLY A 151 -3.41 -17.11 -5.40
CA GLY A 151 -2.26 -16.40 -4.79
C GLY A 151 -2.55 -15.89 -3.38
N VAL A 152 -3.78 -15.41 -3.10
CA VAL A 152 -4.17 -15.03 -1.74
C VAL A 152 -4.13 -16.23 -0.79
N LYS A 153 -4.77 -17.34 -1.16
CA LYS A 153 -4.80 -18.56 -0.32
C LYS A 153 -3.40 -19.10 -0.04
N ASP A 154 -2.55 -19.10 -1.05
CA ASP A 154 -1.20 -19.63 -0.92
C ASP A 154 -0.32 -18.75 -0.04
N LEU A 155 -0.33 -17.41 -0.23
CA LEU A 155 0.43 -16.51 0.61
C LEU A 155 -0.03 -16.56 2.08
N GLU A 156 -1.33 -16.68 2.31
CA GLU A 156 -1.93 -16.90 3.63
C GLU A 156 -1.42 -18.20 4.26
N ALA A 157 -1.47 -19.31 3.53
CA ALA A 157 -1.00 -20.61 4.01
C ALA A 157 0.51 -20.60 4.30
N TRP A 158 1.30 -19.87 3.52
CA TRP A 158 2.75 -19.73 3.73
C TRP A 158 3.10 -18.80 4.90
N GLY A 159 2.14 -18.05 5.44
CA GLY A 159 2.31 -17.31 6.69
C GLY A 159 2.24 -15.80 6.58
N ALA A 160 1.69 -15.23 5.50
CA ALA A 160 1.40 -13.81 5.44
C ALA A 160 0.23 -13.43 6.36
N ASP A 161 0.35 -12.30 7.07
CA ASP A 161 -0.73 -11.71 7.87
C ASP A 161 -1.57 -10.72 7.04
N ALA A 162 -0.93 -10.11 6.04
CA ALA A 162 -1.59 -9.22 5.08
C ALA A 162 -1.07 -9.49 3.67
N ILE A 163 -1.94 -9.37 2.68
CA ILE A 163 -1.62 -9.70 1.30
C ILE A 163 -1.84 -8.48 0.41
N LYS A 164 -0.78 -8.04 -0.28
CA LYS A 164 -0.83 -6.94 -1.25
C LYS A 164 -1.41 -7.43 -2.56
N VAL A 165 -2.55 -6.84 -2.92
CA VAL A 165 -3.33 -7.18 -4.11
C VAL A 165 -3.22 -6.06 -5.14
N GLY A 166 -2.63 -6.38 -6.29
CA GLY A 166 -2.50 -5.45 -7.40
C GLY A 166 -1.19 -5.63 -8.16
N ILE A 167 -1.25 -6.19 -9.36
CA ILE A 167 -0.13 -6.27 -10.30
C ILE A 167 -0.40 -5.30 -11.45
N GLY A 168 0.45 -4.29 -11.62
CA GLY A 168 0.37 -3.38 -12.76
C GLY A 168 -0.62 -2.22 -12.72
N PRO A 169 -1.46 -1.97 -11.67
CA PRO A 169 -2.40 -0.85 -11.67
C PRO A 169 -1.74 0.49 -11.30
N GLY A 170 -0.55 0.46 -10.71
CA GLY A 170 0.18 1.65 -10.28
C GLY A 170 0.57 2.57 -11.44
N ALA A 171 0.55 3.90 -11.20
CA ALA A 171 0.79 4.91 -12.23
C ALA A 171 2.19 4.84 -12.86
N ALA A 172 3.21 4.37 -12.13
CA ALA A 172 4.58 4.19 -12.62
C ALA A 172 4.90 2.75 -13.03
N CYS A 173 3.94 1.81 -12.89
CA CYS A 173 4.12 0.40 -13.24
C CYS A 173 3.86 0.17 -14.73
N THR A 174 4.72 -0.63 -15.37
CA THR A 174 4.58 -1.04 -16.77
C THR A 174 4.47 -2.56 -16.94
N THR A 175 4.32 -3.33 -15.88
CA THR A 175 4.20 -4.79 -15.92
C THR A 175 3.10 -5.22 -16.88
N TYR A 176 1.91 -4.63 -16.80
CA TYR A 176 0.82 -4.95 -17.73
C TYR A 176 1.20 -4.70 -19.20
N VAL A 177 1.89 -3.59 -19.48
CA VAL A 177 2.30 -3.24 -20.85
C VAL A 177 3.37 -4.20 -21.37
N ALA A 178 4.29 -4.60 -20.50
CA ALA A 178 5.39 -5.49 -20.87
C ALA A 178 4.99 -6.95 -20.99
N THR A 179 4.03 -7.41 -20.19
CA THR A 179 3.74 -8.84 -20.03
C THR A 179 2.31 -9.25 -20.41
N GLY A 180 1.36 -8.30 -20.47
CA GLY A 180 -0.06 -8.56 -20.62
C GLY A 180 -0.75 -9.05 -19.32
N PHE A 181 0.00 -9.31 -18.26
CA PHE A 181 -0.55 -9.77 -16.98
C PHE A 181 -0.80 -8.60 -16.01
N GLY A 182 -1.85 -8.72 -15.18
CA GLY A 182 -2.11 -7.80 -14.10
C GLY A 182 -3.57 -7.37 -13.96
N SER A 183 -3.79 -6.40 -13.08
CA SER A 183 -5.11 -5.90 -12.69
C SER A 183 -5.40 -4.47 -13.19
N ARG A 184 -4.60 -3.95 -14.13
CA ARG A 184 -4.79 -2.61 -14.68
C ARG A 184 -6.15 -2.50 -15.38
N GLY A 185 -6.95 -1.50 -14.98
CA GLY A 185 -8.30 -1.30 -15.51
C GLY A 185 -9.39 -2.18 -14.89
N ILE A 186 -9.01 -3.14 -14.04
CA ILE A 186 -9.90 -4.06 -13.33
C ILE A 186 -9.54 -4.22 -11.85
N GLN A 187 -8.73 -3.31 -11.30
CA GLN A 187 -8.19 -3.42 -9.94
C GLN A 187 -9.29 -3.57 -8.88
N ALA A 188 -10.39 -2.82 -9.00
CA ALA A 188 -11.50 -2.90 -8.06
C ALA A 188 -12.12 -4.31 -8.02
N SER A 189 -12.33 -4.94 -9.18
CA SER A 189 -12.80 -6.33 -9.28
C SER A 189 -11.82 -7.32 -8.68
N ILE A 190 -10.52 -7.13 -8.90
CA ILE A 190 -9.49 -8.02 -8.36
C ILE A 190 -9.42 -7.91 -6.85
N VAL A 191 -9.52 -6.70 -6.27
CA VAL A 191 -9.60 -6.52 -4.81
C VAL A 191 -10.80 -7.26 -4.23
N ASN A 192 -12.00 -7.13 -4.85
CA ASN A 192 -13.20 -7.84 -4.41
C ASN A 192 -13.06 -9.37 -4.50
N LEU A 193 -12.46 -9.88 -5.57
CA LEU A 193 -12.21 -11.30 -5.78
C LEU A 193 -11.24 -11.86 -4.73
N CYS A 194 -10.13 -11.18 -4.54
CA CYS A 194 -9.08 -11.55 -3.61
C CYS A 194 -9.54 -11.47 -2.14
N SER A 195 -10.32 -10.45 -1.79
CA SER A 195 -10.85 -10.31 -0.43
C SER A 195 -11.77 -11.46 -0.02
N LYS A 196 -12.55 -11.98 -0.98
CA LYS A 196 -13.45 -13.13 -0.77
C LYS A 196 -12.73 -14.47 -0.75
N ALA A 197 -11.48 -14.53 -1.19
CA ALA A 197 -10.70 -15.75 -1.25
C ALA A 197 -10.01 -16.11 0.07
N LYS A 198 -9.93 -15.19 1.02
CA LYS A 198 -9.32 -15.43 2.34
C LYS A 198 -9.95 -16.63 3.04
N VAL A 199 -9.13 -17.49 3.62
CA VAL A 199 -9.56 -18.61 4.46
C VAL A 199 -9.56 -18.21 5.94
N ASN A 200 -8.51 -17.50 6.38
CA ASN A 200 -8.43 -16.95 7.71
C ASN A 200 -9.06 -15.54 7.74
N PRO A 201 -10.11 -15.30 8.54
CA PRO A 201 -10.76 -13.99 8.64
C PRO A 201 -9.83 -12.89 9.15
N ASN A 202 -8.75 -13.24 9.85
CA ASN A 202 -7.78 -12.30 10.38
C ASN A 202 -6.72 -11.86 9.36
N THR A 203 -6.58 -12.56 8.23
CA THR A 203 -5.70 -12.13 7.14
C THR A 203 -6.25 -10.84 6.53
N LEU A 204 -5.38 -9.84 6.36
CA LEU A 204 -5.78 -8.55 5.81
C LEU A 204 -5.49 -8.46 4.31
N ILE A 205 -6.27 -7.67 3.60
CA ILE A 205 -6.05 -7.34 2.18
C ILE A 205 -5.58 -5.89 2.08
N VAL A 206 -4.45 -5.69 1.43
CA VAL A 206 -3.91 -4.38 1.06
C VAL A 206 -4.20 -4.15 -0.42
N ALA A 207 -5.11 -3.22 -0.73
CA ALA A 207 -5.36 -2.82 -2.11
C ALA A 207 -4.21 -1.92 -2.58
N ASP A 208 -3.36 -2.41 -3.50
CA ASP A 208 -2.16 -1.73 -3.94
C ASP A 208 -2.26 -1.25 -5.38
N GLY A 209 -2.26 0.08 -5.54
CA GLY A 209 -2.31 0.77 -6.81
C GLY A 209 -3.73 1.00 -7.37
N GLY A 210 -3.80 1.86 -8.39
CA GLY A 210 -5.07 2.23 -9.03
C GLY A 210 -5.86 3.34 -8.31
N ILE A 211 -5.49 3.71 -7.10
CA ILE A 211 -6.11 4.78 -6.30
C ILE A 211 -5.68 6.14 -6.84
N LYS A 212 -6.64 6.95 -7.25
CA LYS A 212 -6.41 8.28 -7.85
C LYS A 212 -7.07 9.40 -7.07
N GLU A 213 -8.15 9.09 -6.36
CA GLU A 213 -8.99 10.04 -5.63
C GLU A 213 -9.25 9.52 -4.22
N PRO A 214 -9.49 10.38 -3.21
CA PRO A 214 -9.82 9.94 -1.85
C PRO A 214 -11.01 8.97 -1.77
N GLY A 215 -12.01 9.15 -2.63
CA GLY A 215 -13.17 8.26 -2.70
C GLY A 215 -12.82 6.82 -3.10
N ASP A 216 -11.72 6.59 -3.81
CA ASP A 216 -11.29 5.23 -4.18
C ASP A 216 -10.82 4.43 -2.96
N ILE A 217 -10.38 5.10 -1.88
CA ILE A 217 -10.08 4.46 -0.59
C ILE A 217 -11.35 3.81 -0.03
N ALA A 218 -12.45 4.58 0.08
CA ALA A 218 -13.73 4.06 0.57
C ALA A 218 -14.26 2.92 -0.33
N LYS A 219 -14.13 3.04 -1.66
CA LYS A 219 -14.50 1.98 -2.61
C LYS A 219 -13.67 0.70 -2.38
N SER A 220 -12.36 0.83 -2.16
CA SER A 220 -11.49 -0.32 -1.86
C SER A 220 -11.91 -1.04 -0.59
N LEU A 221 -12.20 -0.28 0.48
CA LEU A 221 -12.66 -0.84 1.75
C LEU A 221 -14.04 -1.51 1.61
N ALA A 222 -14.96 -0.91 0.85
CA ALA A 222 -16.26 -1.51 0.55
C ALA A 222 -16.15 -2.83 -0.25
N LEU A 223 -15.12 -2.97 -1.09
CA LEU A 223 -14.82 -4.19 -1.83
C LEU A 223 -14.05 -5.23 -1.01
N GLY A 224 -13.78 -4.94 0.26
CA GLY A 224 -13.20 -5.88 1.21
C GLY A 224 -11.70 -5.73 1.47
N ALA A 225 -11.07 -4.68 0.96
CA ALA A 225 -9.74 -4.31 1.43
C ALA A 225 -9.79 -3.87 2.91
N ASP A 226 -8.70 -4.04 3.60
CA ASP A 226 -8.52 -3.59 4.98
C ASP A 226 -7.56 -2.39 5.05
N LEU A 227 -6.60 -2.31 4.11
CA LEU A 227 -5.61 -1.25 3.97
C LEU A 227 -5.46 -0.89 2.49
N VAL A 228 -5.07 0.35 2.21
CA VAL A 228 -4.85 0.83 0.85
C VAL A 228 -3.43 1.37 0.70
N MET A 229 -2.67 0.90 -0.28
CA MET A 229 -1.35 1.43 -0.61
C MET A 229 -1.45 2.41 -1.78
N ILE A 230 -0.86 3.60 -1.59
CA ILE A 230 -0.96 4.71 -2.54
C ILE A 230 0.43 5.25 -2.89
N GLY A 231 0.75 5.31 -4.19
CA GLY A 231 1.96 5.96 -4.70
C GLY A 231 1.68 7.33 -5.32
N GLY A 232 0.83 7.34 -6.34
CA GLY A 232 0.64 8.52 -7.19
C GLY A 232 0.16 9.79 -6.46
N MET A 233 -0.73 9.66 -5.49
CA MET A 233 -1.25 10.83 -4.75
C MET A 233 -0.18 11.47 -3.86
N PHE A 234 0.78 10.66 -3.36
CA PHE A 234 1.89 11.13 -2.52
C PHE A 234 3.10 11.62 -3.33
N SER A 235 3.24 11.22 -4.59
CA SER A 235 4.43 11.49 -5.39
C SER A 235 4.69 12.98 -5.67
N GLY A 236 3.64 13.81 -5.67
CA GLY A 236 3.74 15.25 -5.92
C GLY A 236 3.83 16.09 -4.66
N LEU A 237 3.84 15.53 -3.46
CA LEU A 237 3.90 16.32 -2.23
C LEU A 237 5.23 17.08 -2.12
N LYS A 238 5.21 18.27 -1.51
CA LYS A 238 6.39 19.13 -1.42
C LYS A 238 7.59 18.46 -0.74
N ASP A 239 7.32 17.60 0.22
CA ASP A 239 8.29 16.87 1.04
C ASP A 239 8.57 15.43 0.55
N SER A 240 7.94 14.97 -0.55
CA SER A 240 8.28 13.66 -1.12
C SER A 240 9.74 13.64 -1.63
N PRO A 241 10.48 12.51 -1.48
CA PRO A 241 11.91 12.44 -1.77
C PRO A 241 12.28 12.58 -3.26
N GLY A 242 11.34 12.38 -4.18
CA GLY A 242 11.59 12.56 -5.61
C GLY A 242 12.20 13.91 -5.94
N ASN A 243 13.21 13.93 -6.84
CA ASN A 243 13.91 15.16 -7.20
C ASN A 243 12.93 16.26 -7.66
N THR A 244 13.23 17.49 -7.27
CA THR A 244 12.47 18.67 -7.70
C THR A 244 13.07 19.20 -9.00
N VAL A 245 12.22 19.37 -10.02
CA VAL A 245 12.61 19.82 -11.37
C VAL A 245 11.72 20.98 -11.82
N THR A 246 12.33 22.03 -12.39
CA THR A 246 11.57 23.10 -13.04
C THR A 246 11.27 22.68 -14.48
N GLY A 247 9.99 22.62 -14.83
CA GLY A 247 9.55 22.32 -16.19
C GLY A 247 9.80 23.47 -17.17
N THR A 248 9.67 23.18 -18.46
CA THR A 248 9.78 24.21 -19.52
C THR A 248 8.66 25.24 -19.48
N ASP A 249 7.56 24.93 -18.79
CA ASP A 249 6.42 25.82 -18.52
C ASP A 249 6.60 26.69 -17.26
N GLY A 250 7.79 26.64 -16.63
CA GLY A 250 8.12 27.37 -15.41
C GLY A 250 7.52 26.78 -14.12
N ARG A 251 6.75 25.69 -14.20
CA ARG A 251 6.18 25.03 -13.03
C ARG A 251 7.19 24.07 -12.39
N ILE A 252 6.98 23.82 -11.11
CA ILE A 252 7.82 22.90 -10.32
C ILE A 252 7.18 21.51 -10.31
N TYR A 253 7.98 20.50 -10.58
CA TYR A 253 7.58 19.09 -10.63
C TYR A 253 8.43 18.25 -9.68
N LYS A 254 7.87 17.13 -9.23
CA LYS A 254 8.57 16.05 -8.57
C LYS A 254 8.79 14.90 -9.54
N GLU A 255 9.96 14.28 -9.48
CA GLU A 255 10.23 13.05 -10.20
C GLU A 255 9.56 11.87 -9.47
N PHE A 256 8.83 11.06 -10.22
CA PHE A 256 8.16 9.86 -9.73
C PHE A 256 8.55 8.66 -10.60
N TRP A 257 9.05 7.59 -9.98
CA TRP A 257 9.47 6.40 -10.71
C TRP A 257 9.06 5.11 -10.02
N GLY A 258 8.84 4.05 -10.82
CA GLY A 258 8.54 2.72 -10.31
C GLY A 258 9.76 2.00 -9.75
N SER A 259 9.58 1.15 -8.73
CA SER A 259 10.63 0.35 -8.12
C SER A 259 11.33 -0.61 -9.11
N ALA A 260 10.64 -1.05 -10.16
CA ALA A 260 11.19 -1.88 -11.24
C ALA A 260 11.60 -1.07 -12.49
N SER A 261 11.78 0.24 -12.38
CA SER A 261 12.22 1.09 -13.50
C SER A 261 13.73 0.96 -13.76
N ALA A 262 14.15 1.31 -14.97
CA ALA A 262 15.56 1.43 -15.32
C ALA A 262 16.29 2.47 -14.44
N PHE A 263 15.59 3.54 -14.08
CA PHE A 263 16.09 4.59 -13.21
C PHE A 263 16.46 4.05 -11.83
N GLN A 264 15.56 3.23 -11.22
CA GLN A 264 15.78 2.64 -9.90
C GLN A 264 16.85 1.56 -9.92
N SER A 265 16.81 0.66 -10.90
CA SER A 265 17.65 -0.54 -10.92
C SER A 265 19.01 -0.34 -11.58
N GLY A 266 19.21 0.76 -12.33
CA GLY A 266 20.39 0.97 -13.21
C GLY A 266 20.49 -0.03 -14.37
N LYS A 267 19.51 -0.94 -14.53
CA LYS A 267 19.51 -1.99 -15.56
C LYS A 267 18.88 -1.50 -16.84
N LYS A 268 19.32 -2.04 -18.00
CA LYS A 268 18.76 -1.74 -19.33
C LYS A 268 17.73 -2.79 -19.78
N HIS A 269 17.57 -3.90 -19.04
CA HIS A 269 16.73 -5.04 -19.40
C HIS A 269 15.79 -5.41 -18.26
N ARG A 270 14.66 -6.04 -18.60
CA ARG A 270 13.62 -6.49 -17.67
C ARG A 270 13.03 -5.32 -16.83
N ILE A 271 12.67 -4.24 -17.56
CA ILE A 271 12.15 -3.01 -16.96
C ILE A 271 10.63 -3.11 -16.94
N GLU A 272 10.04 -2.93 -15.76
CA GLU A 272 8.58 -2.93 -15.56
C GLU A 272 8.11 -1.67 -14.81
N GLY A 273 8.80 -0.55 -15.00
CA GLY A 273 8.46 0.75 -14.44
C GLY A 273 8.97 1.92 -15.29
N THR A 274 8.31 3.05 -15.17
CA THR A 274 8.68 4.31 -15.84
C THR A 274 9.01 5.40 -14.82
N LYS A 275 9.72 6.43 -15.29
CA LYS A 275 9.92 7.71 -14.60
C LYS A 275 8.99 8.76 -15.23
N LYS A 276 8.32 9.54 -14.38
CA LYS A 276 7.38 10.60 -14.76
C LYS A 276 7.64 11.87 -13.95
N LEU A 277 7.20 12.99 -14.47
CA LEU A 277 7.10 14.25 -13.73
C LEU A 277 5.67 14.43 -13.24
N VAL A 278 5.52 14.76 -11.95
CA VAL A 278 4.23 15.06 -11.32
C VAL A 278 4.28 16.47 -10.78
N LEU A 279 3.25 17.25 -11.06
CA LEU A 279 3.19 18.64 -10.60
C LEU A 279 3.31 18.68 -9.06
N MET A 280 4.23 19.52 -8.57
CA MET A 280 4.46 19.62 -7.13
C MET A 280 3.26 20.30 -6.45
N LYS A 281 2.75 19.67 -5.38
CA LYS A 281 1.73 20.22 -4.49
C LYS A 281 2.37 21.18 -3.47
N GLN A 282 1.59 22.06 -2.88
CA GLN A 282 2.08 23.05 -1.91
C GLN A 282 2.10 22.49 -0.46
N HIS A 283 1.46 21.37 -0.21
CA HIS A 283 1.36 20.74 1.10
C HIS A 283 2.20 19.46 1.19
N GLY A 284 2.43 18.99 2.43
CA GLY A 284 3.24 17.83 2.71
C GLY A 284 2.43 16.60 3.14
N PHE A 285 3.16 15.56 3.56
CA PHE A 285 2.56 14.26 3.93
C PHE A 285 1.54 14.34 5.06
N LEU A 286 1.83 15.04 6.14
CA LEU A 286 0.90 15.09 7.28
C LEU A 286 -0.39 15.83 6.94
N GLU A 287 -0.31 16.86 6.12
CA GLU A 287 -1.49 17.59 5.62
C GLU A 287 -2.32 16.72 4.69
N GLU A 288 -1.67 15.94 3.80
CA GLU A 288 -2.37 14.97 2.93
C GLU A 288 -3.03 13.86 3.75
N MET A 289 -2.33 13.30 4.76
CA MET A 289 -2.90 12.26 5.62
C MET A 289 -4.11 12.77 6.42
N ALA A 290 -4.05 14.02 6.92
CA ALA A 290 -5.19 14.66 7.58
C ALA A 290 -6.37 14.84 6.62
N TYR A 291 -6.13 15.34 5.42
CA TYR A 291 -7.15 15.48 4.38
C TYR A 291 -7.81 14.13 4.01
N LEU A 292 -7.01 13.08 3.82
CA LEU A 292 -7.53 11.73 3.55
C LEU A 292 -8.36 11.19 4.72
N THR A 293 -7.97 11.51 5.96
CA THR A 293 -8.74 11.15 7.16
C THR A 293 -10.12 11.81 7.13
N GLU A 294 -10.19 13.12 6.86
CA GLU A 294 -11.47 13.85 6.76
C GLU A 294 -12.36 13.29 5.64
N CYS A 295 -11.78 12.99 4.48
CA CYS A 295 -12.49 12.36 3.37
C CYS A 295 -13.07 11.00 3.75
N LEU A 296 -12.29 10.16 4.47
CA LEU A 296 -12.74 8.84 4.88
C LEU A 296 -13.78 8.92 6.01
N GLN A 297 -13.66 9.85 6.95
CA GLN A 297 -14.68 10.14 7.95
C GLN A 297 -16.01 10.52 7.30
N SER A 298 -15.94 11.36 6.25
CA SER A 298 -17.11 11.68 5.43
C SER A 298 -17.72 10.42 4.81
N ALA A 299 -16.91 9.56 4.18
CA ALA A 299 -17.38 8.31 3.58
C ALA A 299 -18.03 7.37 4.61
N ILE A 300 -17.47 7.24 5.82
CA ILE A 300 -18.04 6.46 6.91
C ILE A 300 -19.43 6.99 7.28
N SER A 301 -19.60 8.32 7.39
CA SER A 301 -20.90 8.91 7.69
C SER A 301 -21.97 8.58 6.62
N TYR A 302 -21.59 8.63 5.33
CA TYR A 302 -22.45 8.17 4.23
C TYR A 302 -22.70 6.67 4.24
N GLY A 303 -21.76 5.89 4.79
CA GLY A 303 -21.91 4.44 4.99
C GLY A 303 -22.88 4.05 6.10
N GLY A 304 -23.42 5.02 6.87
CA GLY A 304 -24.41 4.82 7.90
C GLY A 304 -23.85 4.22 9.19
N GLY A 305 -22.62 4.59 9.59
CA GLY A 305 -22.00 4.09 10.81
C GLY A 305 -20.91 5.01 11.36
N TYR A 306 -20.18 4.54 12.38
CA TYR A 306 -19.14 5.30 13.09
C TYR A 306 -17.72 4.79 12.80
N THR A 307 -17.58 3.66 12.13
CA THR A 307 -16.28 3.00 11.91
C THR A 307 -16.16 2.46 10.48
N LEU A 308 -14.96 2.06 10.09
CA LEU A 308 -14.67 1.45 8.78
C LEU A 308 -15.58 0.24 8.45
N ALA A 309 -16.06 -0.46 9.47
CA ALA A 309 -16.89 -1.66 9.29
C ALA A 309 -18.18 -1.37 8.49
N CYS A 310 -18.75 -0.16 8.61
CA CYS A 310 -19.97 0.20 7.89
C CYS A 310 -19.77 0.19 6.36
N LEU A 311 -18.58 0.52 5.89
CA LEU A 311 -18.25 0.54 4.46
C LEU A 311 -18.32 -0.86 3.82
N LYS A 312 -17.98 -1.91 4.58
CA LYS A 312 -18.04 -3.31 4.10
C LYS A 312 -19.48 -3.79 3.87
N SER A 313 -20.48 -3.04 4.32
CA SER A 313 -21.91 -3.37 4.20
C SER A 313 -22.70 -2.46 3.27
N VAL A 314 -22.04 -1.50 2.59
CA VAL A 314 -22.71 -0.65 1.60
C VAL A 314 -22.92 -1.39 0.28
N THR A 315 -23.96 -1.01 -0.44
CA THR A 315 -24.19 -1.51 -1.80
C THR A 315 -23.22 -0.84 -2.76
N VAL A 316 -22.55 -1.66 -3.58
CA VAL A 316 -21.70 -1.20 -4.67
C VAL A 316 -22.46 -1.39 -5.97
N ILE A 317 -22.60 -0.32 -6.75
CA ILE A 317 -23.22 -0.37 -8.09
C ILE A 317 -22.18 -0.07 -9.16
N THR A 318 -22.24 -0.84 -10.25
CA THR A 318 -21.42 -0.62 -11.43
C THR A 318 -22.11 0.34 -12.38
N LYS A 319 -21.35 1.28 -12.94
CA LYS A 319 -21.80 2.09 -14.06
C LYS A 319 -21.79 1.21 -15.30
N VAL A 320 -22.94 1.00 -15.91
CA VAL A 320 -23.00 0.40 -17.26
C VAL A 320 -22.51 1.48 -18.21
N ASN A 321 -21.37 1.28 -18.85
CA ASN A 321 -21.03 2.09 -20.00
C ASN A 321 -22.03 1.72 -21.11
N SER A 322 -23.06 2.53 -21.29
CA SER A 322 -23.82 2.49 -22.53
C SER A 322 -22.82 2.85 -23.63
N SER A 323 -22.33 1.86 -24.35
CA SER A 323 -21.69 2.09 -25.64
C SER A 323 -22.74 2.75 -26.54
N ALA A 324 -22.64 4.07 -26.66
CA ALA A 324 -23.31 4.80 -27.71
C ALA A 324 -22.56 4.58 -29.02
#